data_c3d9373a6dd4749c98b71a07d90089ee
#
_entry.id   c3d9373a6dd4749c98b71a07d90089ee
#
_cell.length_a   1.000
_cell.length_b   1.000
_cell.length_c   1.000
_cell.angle_alpha   90.00
_cell.angle_beta   90.00
_cell.angle_gamma   90.00
#
_symmetry.space_group_name_H-M   'P 1'
#
loop_
_entity.id
_entity.type
_entity.pdbx_description
1 polymer ?
#
loop_
_entity_poly.entity_id
_entity_poly.type
_entity_poly.pdbx_seq_one_letter_code
_entity_poly.pdbx_strand_id
1 'polypeptide(L)'
;ALLSVSCFALDGVSGNAAGKPEAVAASTVPAAASKSTAALKPGEAVVHRGPDVKYTVPEGVSILMYHMIGNQSGNAAIMSEANLRIQMNYLRDHGYHPITMKELYDYVTKGAPLPEKPVCITFDDGYLDSYTVVYPLMKEYGFPWTLFLVTDDVGKPYNRMTWDQLREMANSHTVTIANHTLSHPKLHNLKTRAEKEREIVGANQALKYQLGIDNVWLAYPYGDYDDEVIDVCKKAG
;
A
#
# COMPACT_ATOMS: atom_id res chain seq x y z
N ALA A 1 -15.70 -4.71 0.92
CA ALA A 1 -15.17 -5.63 -0.10
C ALA A 1 -13.80 -6.08 0.34
N LEU A 2 -13.63 -7.38 0.58
CA LEU A 2 -12.35 -7.96 0.98
C LEU A 2 -11.50 -8.16 -0.27
N LEU A 3 -10.36 -7.47 -0.32
CA LEU A 3 -9.33 -7.70 -1.31
C LEU A 3 -8.37 -8.79 -0.79
N SER A 4 -8.39 -9.96 -1.41
CA SER A 4 -7.33 -10.94 -1.24
C SER A 4 -6.16 -10.51 -2.13
N VAL A 5 -5.03 -10.18 -1.51
CA VAL A 5 -3.78 -9.89 -2.22
C VAL A 5 -3.13 -11.20 -2.59
N SER A 6 -3.25 -11.61 -3.87
CA SER A 6 -2.48 -12.72 -4.41
C SER A 6 -1.13 -12.20 -4.89
N CYS A 7 -0.07 -12.73 -4.29
CA CYS A 7 1.32 -12.44 -4.63
C CYS A 7 1.65 -13.11 -5.98
N PHE A 8 1.99 -12.35 -7.00
CA PHE A 8 2.66 -12.86 -8.21
C PHE A 8 4.11 -12.39 -8.24
N ALA A 9 5.01 -13.34 -8.06
CA ALA A 9 6.41 -13.15 -8.42
C ALA A 9 6.52 -13.16 -9.95
N LEU A 10 7.13 -12.14 -10.53
CA LEU A 10 7.45 -12.11 -11.96
C LEU A 10 8.71 -12.93 -12.22
N ASP A 11 8.53 -14.22 -12.51
CA ASP A 11 9.52 -15.03 -13.19
C ASP A 11 9.09 -15.24 -14.65
N GLY A 12 9.97 -14.84 -15.57
CA GLY A 12 10.07 -15.41 -16.92
C GLY A 12 8.98 -15.07 -17.92
N VAL A 13 9.26 -14.09 -18.77
CA VAL A 13 8.53 -13.86 -20.03
C VAL A 13 8.80 -14.97 -21.03
N SER A 14 7.77 -15.70 -21.46
CA SER A 14 7.73 -16.30 -22.81
C SER A 14 6.29 -16.41 -23.33
N GLY A 15 6.03 -15.67 -24.32
CA GLY A 15 5.37 -15.77 -25.60
C GLY A 15 3.97 -16.37 -25.80
N ASN A 16 3.20 -15.57 -26.52
CA ASN A 16 2.16 -15.87 -27.53
C ASN A 16 0.73 -16.22 -27.10
N ALA A 17 -0.22 -15.39 -27.43
CA ALA A 17 -1.09 -15.55 -28.61
C ALA A 17 -2.30 -14.56 -28.59
N ALA A 18 -2.63 -14.14 -29.79
CA ALA A 18 -3.60 -13.15 -30.22
C ALA A 18 -5.07 -13.42 -29.80
N GLY A 19 -5.77 -12.32 -29.51
CA GLY A 19 -7.24 -12.22 -29.51
C GLY A 19 -7.62 -10.75 -29.37
N LYS A 20 -8.09 -10.14 -30.47
CA LYS A 20 -8.65 -8.78 -30.46
C LYS A 20 -9.97 -8.75 -29.69
N PRO A 21 -10.21 -7.76 -28.85
CA PRO A 21 -11.57 -7.31 -28.55
C PRO A 21 -11.86 -5.97 -29.25
N GLU A 22 -13.09 -5.86 -29.71
CA GLU A 22 -13.69 -4.70 -30.35
C GLU A 22 -13.71 -3.47 -29.43
N ALA A 23 -13.57 -2.30 -30.06
CA ALA A 23 -13.58 -1.01 -29.42
C ALA A 23 -14.95 -0.66 -28.83
N VAL A 24 -15.01 -0.53 -27.51
CA VAL A 24 -16.12 0.13 -26.83
C VAL A 24 -15.78 1.62 -26.71
N ALA A 25 -16.71 2.46 -27.19
CA ALA A 25 -16.57 3.91 -27.28
C ALA A 25 -16.21 4.56 -25.91
N ALA A 26 -15.14 5.34 -25.89
CA ALA A 26 -14.71 6.12 -24.75
C ALA A 26 -15.77 7.22 -24.43
N SER A 27 -16.45 7.07 -23.30
CA SER A 27 -17.25 8.14 -22.72
C SER A 27 -16.31 9.11 -22.02
N THR A 28 -16.19 10.33 -22.54
CA THR A 28 -15.44 11.41 -21.91
C THR A 28 -16.24 11.94 -20.69
N VAL A 29 -15.86 11.49 -19.51
CA VAL A 29 -16.32 12.08 -18.25
C VAL A 29 -15.46 13.31 -17.96
N PRO A 30 -16.02 14.51 -17.70
CA PRO A 30 -15.21 15.70 -17.40
C PRO A 30 -14.44 15.49 -16.09
N ALA A 31 -13.15 15.79 -16.13
CA ALA A 31 -12.28 15.77 -14.96
C ALA A 31 -12.76 16.84 -13.95
N ALA A 32 -13.51 16.42 -12.94
CA ALA A 32 -13.81 17.26 -11.79
C ALA A 32 -12.55 17.34 -10.91
N ALA A 33 -11.75 18.39 -11.11
CA ALA A 33 -10.71 18.78 -10.17
C ALA A 33 -11.38 19.23 -8.87
N SER A 34 -11.61 18.30 -7.96
CA SER A 34 -12.05 18.58 -6.60
C SER A 34 -10.91 19.26 -5.86
N LYS A 35 -10.96 20.57 -5.74
CA LYS A 35 -10.19 21.32 -4.74
C LYS A 35 -10.81 21.05 -3.37
N SER A 36 -10.46 19.93 -2.76
CA SER A 36 -10.74 19.70 -1.35
C SER A 36 -9.84 20.62 -0.53
N THR A 37 -10.41 21.62 0.13
CA THR A 37 -9.75 22.49 1.12
C THR A 37 -9.71 21.85 2.51
N ALA A 38 -10.02 20.56 2.64
CA ALA A 38 -9.86 19.82 3.89
C ALA A 38 -8.36 19.76 4.24
N ALA A 39 -8.04 20.02 5.51
CA ALA A 39 -6.67 19.87 6.00
C ALA A 39 -6.21 18.42 5.77
N LEU A 40 -5.02 18.27 5.23
CA LEU A 40 -4.41 16.97 4.99
C LEU A 40 -4.19 16.25 6.34
N LYS A 41 -4.55 14.98 6.41
CA LYS A 41 -4.38 14.17 7.61
C LYS A 41 -3.01 13.49 7.60
N PRO A 42 -2.34 13.37 8.77
CA PRO A 42 -1.10 12.62 8.86
C PRO A 42 -1.27 11.18 8.36
N GLY A 43 -0.24 10.65 7.69
CA GLY A 43 -0.21 9.27 7.23
C GLY A 43 -1.18 8.94 6.08
N GLU A 44 -1.70 9.94 5.39
CA GLU A 44 -2.42 9.77 4.13
C GLU A 44 -1.57 10.32 2.98
N ALA A 45 -1.23 9.46 2.01
CA ALA A 45 -0.54 9.88 0.79
C ALA A 45 -1.47 10.73 -0.10
N VAL A 46 -0.90 11.78 -0.66
CA VAL A 46 -1.56 12.63 -1.65
C VAL A 46 -0.77 12.56 -2.95
N VAL A 47 -1.45 12.40 -4.06
CA VAL A 47 -0.82 12.37 -5.37
C VAL A 47 -1.31 13.53 -6.23
N HIS A 48 -0.37 14.22 -6.86
CA HIS A 48 -0.64 15.28 -7.83
C HIS A 48 -0.31 14.77 -9.23
N ARG A 49 -1.32 14.65 -10.08
CA ARG A 49 -1.15 14.24 -11.47
C ARG A 49 -1.38 15.43 -12.40
N GLY A 50 -0.65 15.44 -13.53
CA GLY A 50 -0.83 16.47 -14.56
C GLY A 50 -2.22 16.39 -15.22
N PRO A 51 -2.61 17.46 -15.95
CA PRO A 51 -3.93 17.57 -16.59
C PRO A 51 -4.14 16.56 -17.72
N ASP A 52 -3.06 16.00 -18.28
CA ASP A 52 -3.11 15.09 -19.43
C ASP A 52 -3.34 13.62 -19.05
N VAL A 53 -3.42 13.32 -17.74
CA VAL A 53 -3.65 11.95 -17.25
C VAL A 53 -5.09 11.54 -17.54
N LYS A 54 -5.24 10.48 -18.33
CA LYS A 54 -6.55 9.90 -18.64
C LYS A 54 -7.01 8.96 -17.53
N TYR A 55 -8.32 8.93 -17.29
CA TYR A 55 -8.95 8.10 -16.30
C TYR A 55 -9.89 7.08 -16.95
N THR A 56 -9.86 5.86 -16.45
CA THR A 56 -10.69 4.74 -16.93
C THR A 56 -11.21 3.94 -15.74
N VAL A 57 -12.13 3.01 -15.99
CA VAL A 57 -12.49 1.97 -15.03
C VAL A 57 -11.78 0.69 -15.48
N PRO A 58 -10.63 0.34 -14.89
CA PRO A 58 -9.86 -0.83 -15.31
C PRO A 58 -10.57 -2.14 -14.90
N GLU A 59 -10.21 -3.27 -15.51
CA GLU A 59 -10.68 -4.59 -15.09
C GLU A 59 -10.07 -5.04 -13.76
N GLY A 60 -8.93 -4.48 -13.38
CA GLY A 60 -8.23 -4.77 -12.13
C GLY A 60 -7.05 -3.84 -11.89
N VAL A 61 -6.49 -3.93 -10.68
CA VAL A 61 -5.35 -3.14 -10.24
C VAL A 61 -4.27 -4.08 -9.71
N SER A 62 -3.05 -3.95 -10.23
CA SER A 62 -1.89 -4.65 -9.66
C SER A 62 -1.46 -4.00 -8.34
N ILE A 63 -1.15 -4.84 -7.35
CA ILE A 63 -0.59 -4.41 -6.07
C ILE A 63 0.80 -5.05 -5.96
N LEU A 64 1.83 -4.21 -5.92
CA LEU A 64 3.22 -4.63 -5.72
C LEU A 64 3.50 -4.64 -4.23
N MET A 65 3.87 -5.79 -3.70
CA MET A 65 4.19 -5.99 -2.29
C MET A 65 5.68 -6.20 -2.11
N TYR A 66 6.29 -5.34 -1.31
CA TYR A 66 7.70 -5.39 -0.92
C TYR A 66 7.82 -5.50 0.60
N HIS A 67 9.01 -5.86 1.08
CA HIS A 67 9.31 -5.91 2.51
C HIS A 67 10.61 -5.13 2.76
N MET A 68 11.75 -5.79 2.73
CA MET A 68 13.04 -5.21 3.09
C MET A 68 13.89 -4.86 1.87
N ILE A 69 14.60 -3.75 1.94
CA ILE A 69 15.60 -3.36 0.95
C ILE A 69 16.99 -3.65 1.49
N GLY A 70 17.74 -4.49 0.78
CA GLY A 70 19.07 -4.92 1.20
C GLY A 70 19.76 -5.78 0.15
N ASN A 71 20.96 -6.24 0.45
CA ASN A 71 21.80 -7.00 -0.49
C ASN A 71 21.94 -8.49 -0.12
N GLN A 72 21.07 -9.01 0.74
CA GLN A 72 21.14 -10.40 1.17
C GLN A 72 20.55 -11.33 0.10
N SER A 73 21.34 -12.26 -0.41
CA SER A 73 20.90 -13.23 -1.41
C SER A 73 20.11 -14.38 -0.78
N GLY A 74 19.16 -14.96 -1.54
CA GLY A 74 18.44 -16.18 -1.14
C GLY A 74 17.19 -15.94 -0.28
N ASN A 75 16.82 -14.70 -0.02
CA ASN A 75 15.56 -14.36 0.65
C ASN A 75 14.67 -13.52 -0.29
N ALA A 76 13.54 -14.08 -0.72
CA ALA A 76 12.60 -13.43 -1.65
C ALA A 76 11.95 -12.15 -1.07
N ALA A 77 11.94 -11.98 0.26
CA ALA A 77 11.44 -10.78 0.91
C ALA A 77 12.46 -9.61 0.89
N ILE A 78 13.68 -9.85 0.39
CA ILE A 78 14.74 -8.83 0.34
C ILE A 78 15.04 -8.48 -1.11
N MET A 79 14.89 -7.20 -1.43
CA MET A 79 15.23 -6.66 -2.75
C MET A 79 16.39 -5.67 -2.64
N SER A 80 17.30 -5.65 -3.62
CA SER A 80 18.32 -4.61 -3.65
C SER A 80 17.73 -3.26 -4.05
N GLU A 81 18.32 -2.15 -3.55
CA GLU A 81 17.94 -0.81 -3.99
C GLU A 81 18.04 -0.65 -5.51
N ALA A 82 19.09 -1.22 -6.13
CA ALA A 82 19.27 -1.17 -7.57
C ALA A 82 18.08 -1.81 -8.32
N ASN A 83 17.60 -2.97 -7.86
CA ASN A 83 16.45 -3.63 -8.47
C ASN A 83 15.14 -2.85 -8.22
N LEU A 84 14.96 -2.29 -7.02
CA LEU A 84 13.80 -1.43 -6.75
C LEU A 84 13.81 -0.22 -7.70
N ARG A 85 14.95 0.43 -7.88
CA ARG A 85 15.11 1.58 -8.80
C ARG A 85 14.83 1.19 -10.25
N ILE A 86 15.26 0.01 -10.69
CA ILE A 86 14.93 -0.53 -12.03
C ILE A 86 13.42 -0.68 -12.20
N GLN A 87 12.72 -1.21 -11.19
CA GLN A 87 11.27 -1.39 -11.25
C GLN A 87 10.53 -0.04 -11.24
N MET A 88 10.94 0.91 -10.43
CA MET A 88 10.33 2.26 -10.42
C MET A 88 10.56 2.99 -11.76
N ASN A 89 11.75 2.89 -12.36
CA ASN A 89 12.01 3.38 -13.69
C ASN A 89 11.08 2.72 -14.72
N TYR A 90 10.92 1.39 -14.65
CA TYR A 90 10.01 0.68 -15.54
C TYR A 90 8.59 1.21 -15.45
N LEU A 91 8.05 1.39 -14.23
CA LEU A 91 6.71 1.94 -14.05
C LEU A 91 6.57 3.33 -14.67
N ARG A 92 7.52 4.22 -14.40
CA ARG A 92 7.55 5.57 -14.97
C ARG A 92 7.60 5.55 -16.50
N ASP A 93 8.58 4.81 -17.06
CA ASP A 93 8.89 4.84 -18.48
C ASP A 93 7.81 4.15 -19.34
N HIS A 94 7.00 3.27 -18.73
CA HIS A 94 5.87 2.60 -19.38
C HIS A 94 4.51 3.23 -19.05
N GLY A 95 4.50 4.41 -18.39
CA GLY A 95 3.29 5.17 -18.13
C GLY A 95 2.35 4.51 -17.11
N TYR A 96 2.90 3.76 -16.17
CA TYR A 96 2.12 3.31 -15.00
C TYR A 96 1.88 4.48 -14.05
N HIS A 97 0.71 4.50 -13.45
CA HIS A 97 0.32 5.52 -12.49
C HIS A 97 0.14 4.89 -11.11
N PRO A 98 1.11 5.06 -10.20
CA PRO A 98 0.92 4.66 -8.81
C PRO A 98 -0.27 5.40 -8.19
N ILE A 99 -1.12 4.63 -7.49
CA ILE A 99 -2.33 5.11 -6.84
C ILE A 99 -2.28 4.91 -5.32
N THR A 100 -3.04 5.71 -4.60
CA THR A 100 -3.18 5.60 -3.15
C THR A 100 -4.15 4.49 -2.75
N MET A 101 -4.10 4.03 -1.49
CA MET A 101 -5.08 3.10 -0.93
C MET A 101 -6.50 3.67 -0.99
N LYS A 102 -6.64 4.98 -0.82
CA LYS A 102 -7.96 5.64 -0.93
C LYS A 102 -8.52 5.57 -2.35
N GLU A 103 -7.70 5.81 -3.37
CA GLU A 103 -8.14 5.69 -4.77
C GLU A 103 -8.51 4.24 -5.10
N LEU A 104 -7.73 3.26 -4.63
CA LEU A 104 -8.06 1.85 -4.78
C LEU A 104 -9.39 1.50 -4.10
N TYR A 105 -9.63 1.98 -2.88
CA TYR A 105 -10.87 1.76 -2.16
C TYR A 105 -12.08 2.37 -2.88
N ASP A 106 -11.96 3.61 -3.33
CA ASP A 106 -13.04 4.30 -4.06
C ASP A 106 -13.35 3.58 -5.39
N TYR A 107 -12.34 3.04 -6.07
CA TYR A 107 -12.53 2.20 -7.25
C TYR A 107 -13.30 0.91 -6.91
N VAL A 108 -12.86 0.16 -5.90
CA VAL A 108 -13.47 -1.15 -5.54
C VAL A 108 -14.88 -1.00 -5.00
N THR A 109 -15.14 0.05 -4.20
CA THR A 109 -16.42 0.20 -3.49
C THR A 109 -17.45 1.05 -4.21
N LYS A 110 -16.99 1.97 -5.07
CA LYS A 110 -17.84 2.98 -5.74
C LYS A 110 -17.74 2.96 -7.26
N GLY A 111 -16.86 2.13 -7.83
CA GLY A 111 -16.58 2.14 -9.27
C GLY A 111 -15.90 3.44 -9.75
N ALA A 112 -15.20 4.14 -8.85
CA ALA A 112 -14.53 5.39 -9.23
C ALA A 112 -13.46 5.13 -10.31
N PRO A 113 -13.34 6.00 -11.32
CA PRO A 113 -12.32 5.84 -12.36
C PRO A 113 -10.91 6.04 -11.76
N LEU A 114 -9.96 5.28 -12.29
CA LEU A 114 -8.53 5.37 -11.95
C LEU A 114 -7.74 5.91 -13.16
N PRO A 115 -6.54 6.46 -12.96
CA PRO A 115 -5.65 6.76 -14.08
C PRO A 115 -5.36 5.48 -14.89
N GLU A 116 -5.04 5.63 -16.16
CA GLU A 116 -4.62 4.48 -17.01
C GLU A 116 -3.42 3.75 -16.39
N LYS A 117 -3.37 2.43 -16.53
CA LYS A 117 -2.32 1.57 -15.92
C LYS A 117 -2.09 1.82 -14.43
N PRO A 118 -3.14 1.73 -13.60
CA PRO A 118 -3.00 1.96 -12.16
C PRO A 118 -2.18 0.84 -11.51
N VAL A 119 -1.39 1.20 -10.51
CA VAL A 119 -0.63 0.24 -9.68
C VAL A 119 -0.56 0.73 -8.24
N CYS A 120 -0.76 -0.16 -7.26
CA CYS A 120 -0.45 0.13 -5.86
C CYS A 120 0.97 -0.34 -5.52
N ILE A 121 1.70 0.45 -4.74
CA ILE A 121 3.02 0.10 -4.23
C ILE A 121 2.92 -0.01 -2.72
N THR A 122 3.23 -1.19 -2.17
CA THR A 122 3.15 -1.45 -0.73
C THR A 122 4.45 -2.01 -0.19
N PHE A 123 4.79 -1.63 1.04
CA PHE A 123 5.90 -2.16 1.82
C PHE A 123 5.39 -2.61 3.17
N ASP A 124 5.75 -3.81 3.58
CA ASP A 124 5.27 -4.42 4.82
C ASP A 124 6.33 -4.38 5.92
N ASP A 125 5.91 -4.67 7.16
CA ASP A 125 6.70 -4.85 8.38
C ASP A 125 7.29 -3.59 9.04
N GLY A 126 7.59 -2.53 8.32
CA GLY A 126 8.17 -1.32 8.91
C GLY A 126 9.68 -1.41 9.17
N TYR A 127 10.45 -1.99 8.25
CA TYR A 127 11.91 -2.01 8.31
C TYR A 127 12.52 -0.60 8.17
N LEU A 128 13.68 -0.38 8.77
CA LEU A 128 14.40 0.91 8.73
C LEU A 128 14.71 1.38 7.31
N ASP A 129 14.96 0.44 6.39
CA ASP A 129 15.21 0.76 4.98
C ASP A 129 14.00 1.38 4.28
N SER A 130 12.78 1.19 4.79
CA SER A 130 11.61 1.94 4.33
C SER A 130 11.75 3.45 4.55
N TYR A 131 12.47 3.87 5.60
CA TYR A 131 12.78 5.28 5.84
C TYR A 131 14.06 5.73 5.11
N THR A 132 15.13 4.92 5.17
CA THR A 132 16.45 5.35 4.67
C THR A 132 16.62 5.22 3.16
N VAL A 133 15.87 4.33 2.52
CA VAL A 133 15.96 4.03 1.08
C VAL A 133 14.63 4.30 0.35
N VAL A 134 13.53 3.66 0.78
CA VAL A 134 12.25 3.73 0.05
C VAL A 134 11.67 5.13 0.07
N TYR A 135 11.59 5.75 1.24
CA TYR A 135 10.99 7.07 1.39
C TYR A 135 11.64 8.15 0.52
N PRO A 136 12.98 8.35 0.51
CA PRO A 136 13.61 9.31 -0.40
C PRO A 136 13.43 8.91 -1.88
N LEU A 137 13.49 7.62 -2.20
CA LEU A 137 13.29 7.15 -3.56
C LEU A 137 11.89 7.46 -4.07
N MET A 138 10.85 7.15 -3.31
CA MET A 138 9.46 7.43 -3.71
C MET A 138 9.18 8.93 -3.84
N LYS A 139 9.83 9.77 -3.01
CA LYS A 139 9.79 11.23 -3.19
C LYS A 139 10.45 11.69 -4.48
N GLU A 140 11.58 11.08 -4.87
CA GLU A 140 12.26 11.37 -6.14
C GLU A 140 11.35 11.09 -7.35
N TYR A 141 10.59 9.99 -7.32
CA TYR A 141 9.66 9.60 -8.37
C TYR A 141 8.30 10.32 -8.28
N GLY A 142 7.96 10.94 -7.17
CA GLY A 142 6.62 11.46 -6.90
C GLY A 142 5.56 10.36 -6.82
N PHE A 143 5.95 9.15 -6.45
CA PHE A 143 5.06 8.00 -6.36
C PHE A 143 4.46 7.85 -4.97
N PRO A 144 3.11 7.85 -4.85
CA PRO A 144 2.46 7.46 -3.61
C PRO A 144 2.71 5.98 -3.33
N TRP A 145 2.83 5.63 -2.06
CA TRP A 145 3.02 4.26 -1.61
C TRP A 145 2.41 4.04 -0.23
N THR A 146 2.28 2.80 0.18
CA THR A 146 1.71 2.42 1.48
C THR A 146 2.71 1.62 2.29
N LEU A 147 2.86 1.96 3.56
CA LEU A 147 3.61 1.22 4.56
C LEU A 147 2.64 0.53 5.51
N PHE A 148 2.60 -0.79 5.50
CA PHE A 148 1.88 -1.58 6.50
C PHE A 148 2.82 -1.89 7.66
N LEU A 149 2.54 -1.32 8.84
CA LEU A 149 3.44 -1.26 9.98
C LEU A 149 3.07 -2.27 11.05
N VAL A 150 4.04 -3.09 11.46
CA VAL A 150 3.98 -3.88 12.70
C VAL A 150 4.34 -2.96 13.86
N THR A 151 3.34 -2.56 14.65
CA THR A 151 3.50 -1.43 15.59
C THR A 151 4.34 -1.77 16.82
N ASP A 152 4.36 -3.01 17.28
CA ASP A 152 5.21 -3.45 18.39
C ASP A 152 6.70 -3.54 18.01
N ASP A 153 7.03 -3.50 16.72
CA ASP A 153 8.42 -3.54 16.26
C ASP A 153 9.08 -2.15 16.22
N VAL A 154 8.28 -1.10 16.33
CA VAL A 154 8.79 0.28 16.27
C VAL A 154 9.73 0.56 17.44
N GLY A 155 10.92 1.06 17.13
CA GLY A 155 11.96 1.37 18.12
C GLY A 155 12.73 0.16 18.63
N LYS A 156 12.43 -1.06 18.17
CA LYS A 156 13.25 -2.22 18.50
C LYS A 156 14.65 -2.11 17.86
N PRO A 157 15.69 -2.65 18.50
CA PRO A 157 16.99 -2.77 17.87
C PRO A 157 16.91 -3.64 16.62
N TYR A 158 17.89 -3.46 15.70
CA TYR A 158 18.03 -4.24 14.46
C TYR A 158 16.98 -3.95 13.38
N ASN A 159 17.26 -2.92 12.59
CA ASN A 159 16.56 -2.61 11.33
C ASN A 159 15.06 -2.29 11.50
N ARG A 160 14.69 -1.54 12.56
CA ARG A 160 13.33 -1.03 12.76
C ARG A 160 13.32 0.50 12.85
N MET A 161 12.27 1.10 12.31
CA MET A 161 12.07 2.56 12.39
C MET A 161 11.70 3.00 13.80
N THR A 162 11.98 4.26 14.11
CA THR A 162 11.49 4.94 15.31
C THR A 162 10.16 5.65 15.04
N TRP A 163 9.42 5.99 16.10
CA TRP A 163 8.19 6.79 15.98
C TRP A 163 8.47 8.20 15.42
N ASP A 164 9.64 8.77 15.64
CA ASP A 164 10.01 10.09 15.08
C ASP A 164 10.20 10.03 13.57
N GLN A 165 10.85 8.98 13.06
CA GLN A 165 10.98 8.74 11.62
C GLN A 165 9.60 8.52 10.97
N LEU A 166 8.74 7.72 11.59
CA LEU A 166 7.38 7.49 11.13
C LEU A 166 6.54 8.79 11.15
N ARG A 167 6.74 9.65 12.14
CA ARG A 167 6.06 10.97 12.23
C ARG A 167 6.50 11.91 11.11
N GLU A 168 7.79 11.92 10.79
CA GLU A 168 8.28 12.68 9.63
C GLU A 168 7.63 12.17 8.34
N MET A 169 7.61 10.87 8.12
CA MET A 169 6.97 10.25 6.94
C MET A 169 5.48 10.56 6.88
N ALA A 170 4.75 10.42 7.99
CA ALA A 170 3.31 10.69 8.07
C ALA A 170 2.95 12.14 7.69
N ASN A 171 3.79 13.10 8.08
CA ASN A 171 3.59 14.52 7.78
C ASN A 171 4.03 14.92 6.37
N SER A 172 4.72 14.04 5.65
CA SER A 172 5.17 14.32 4.27
C SER A 172 4.07 14.19 3.23
N HIS A 173 3.00 13.49 3.54
CA HIS A 173 1.89 13.14 2.63
C HIS A 173 2.33 12.39 1.35
N THR A 174 3.49 11.74 1.38
CA THR A 174 3.98 10.89 0.28
C THR A 174 3.71 9.40 0.51
N VAL A 175 3.41 9.03 1.76
CA VAL A 175 3.15 7.65 2.17
C VAL A 175 1.86 7.55 2.97
N THR A 176 1.10 6.49 2.70
CA THR A 176 0.02 6.04 3.60
C THR A 176 0.63 5.09 4.62
N ILE A 177 0.51 5.41 5.92
CA ILE A 177 0.92 4.50 7.00
C ILE A 177 -0.31 3.78 7.51
N ALA A 178 -0.24 2.45 7.51
CA ALA A 178 -1.36 1.55 7.73
C ALA A 178 -1.00 0.40 8.69
N ASN A 179 -1.99 -0.38 9.07
CA ASN A 179 -1.90 -1.43 10.07
C ASN A 179 -1.38 -2.76 9.49
N HIS A 180 -0.38 -3.36 10.13
CA HIS A 180 0.06 -4.73 9.91
C HIS A 180 0.05 -5.56 11.20
N THR A 181 -0.93 -5.29 12.06
CA THR A 181 -1.12 -5.83 13.41
C THR A 181 -0.10 -5.31 14.45
N LEU A 182 -0.29 -5.66 15.71
CA LEU A 182 0.67 -5.33 16.77
C LEU A 182 1.96 -6.10 16.60
N SER A 183 1.90 -7.44 16.55
CA SER A 183 3.05 -8.33 16.71
C SER A 183 3.26 -9.30 15.55
N HIS A 184 2.54 -9.14 14.44
CA HIS A 184 2.67 -9.94 13.22
C HIS A 184 2.34 -11.43 13.36
N PRO A 185 1.27 -11.85 14.08
CA PRO A 185 0.89 -13.25 14.17
C PRO A 185 0.11 -13.72 12.94
N LYS A 186 0.06 -15.03 12.71
CA LYS A 186 -0.99 -15.63 11.89
C LYS A 186 -2.32 -15.49 12.62
N LEU A 187 -3.20 -14.61 12.12
CA LEU A 187 -4.40 -14.19 12.84
C LEU A 187 -5.40 -15.33 13.09
N HIS A 188 -5.56 -16.28 12.14
CA HIS A 188 -6.46 -17.42 12.35
C HIS A 188 -5.97 -18.38 13.45
N ASN A 189 -4.66 -18.38 13.76
CA ASN A 189 -4.10 -19.21 14.82
C ASN A 189 -4.36 -18.69 16.23
N LEU A 190 -4.80 -17.43 16.35
CA LEU A 190 -5.19 -16.84 17.63
C LEU A 190 -6.49 -17.50 18.11
N LYS A 191 -6.48 -17.94 19.36
CA LYS A 191 -7.51 -18.85 19.89
C LYS A 191 -8.78 -18.13 20.36
N THR A 192 -8.68 -16.84 20.62
CA THR A 192 -9.79 -16.07 21.13
C THR A 192 -10.01 -14.81 20.31
N ARG A 193 -11.26 -14.39 20.23
CA ARG A 193 -11.61 -13.10 19.62
C ARG A 193 -10.85 -11.93 20.26
N ALA A 194 -10.68 -11.95 21.57
CA ALA A 194 -9.95 -10.90 22.29
C ALA A 194 -8.48 -10.78 21.85
N GLU A 195 -7.82 -11.89 21.52
CA GLU A 195 -6.47 -11.87 20.95
C GLU A 195 -6.46 -11.23 19.54
N LYS A 196 -7.42 -11.58 18.68
CA LYS A 196 -7.57 -10.98 17.34
C LYS A 196 -7.86 -9.48 17.43
N GLU A 197 -8.78 -9.07 18.31
CA GLU A 197 -9.08 -7.66 18.57
C GLU A 197 -7.85 -6.91 19.09
N ARG A 198 -7.11 -7.48 20.03
CA ARG A 198 -5.87 -6.89 20.54
C ARG A 198 -4.88 -6.61 19.40
N GLU A 199 -4.65 -7.56 18.51
CA GLU A 199 -3.71 -7.41 17.40
C GLU A 199 -4.15 -6.33 16.39
N ILE A 200 -5.42 -6.28 16.08
CA ILE A 200 -5.95 -5.38 15.03
C ILE A 200 -6.25 -3.99 15.62
N VAL A 201 -7.08 -3.94 16.67
CA VAL A 201 -7.50 -2.66 17.28
C VAL A 201 -6.35 -2.02 18.04
N GLY A 202 -5.51 -2.82 18.71
CA GLY A 202 -4.33 -2.32 19.43
C GLY A 202 -3.34 -1.61 18.51
N ALA A 203 -3.10 -2.16 17.30
CA ALA A 203 -2.26 -1.48 16.30
C ALA A 203 -2.89 -0.16 15.83
N ASN A 204 -4.21 -0.12 15.57
CA ASN A 204 -4.91 1.13 15.23
C ASN A 204 -4.79 2.17 16.36
N GLN A 205 -4.90 1.74 17.63
CA GLN A 205 -4.72 2.63 18.79
C GLN A 205 -3.30 3.18 18.85
N ALA A 206 -2.28 2.34 18.59
CA ALA A 206 -0.90 2.78 18.55
C ALA A 206 -0.66 3.82 17.43
N LEU A 207 -1.16 3.59 16.22
CA LEU A 207 -1.10 4.55 15.10
C LEU A 207 -1.80 5.87 15.46
N LYS A 208 -2.97 5.80 16.09
CA LYS A 208 -3.71 7.00 16.53
C LYS A 208 -2.94 7.78 17.60
N TYR A 209 -2.45 7.09 18.63
CA TYR A 209 -1.76 7.71 19.75
C TYR A 209 -0.43 8.34 19.34
N GLN A 210 0.38 7.62 18.54
CA GLN A 210 1.73 8.03 18.18
C GLN A 210 1.79 9.01 17.00
N LEU A 211 0.89 8.85 16.03
CA LEU A 211 0.95 9.57 14.74
C LEU A 211 -0.31 10.41 14.45
N GLY A 212 -1.38 10.27 15.24
CA GLY A 212 -2.65 10.93 14.98
C GLY A 212 -3.45 10.32 13.82
N ILE A 213 -3.09 9.12 13.36
CA ILE A 213 -3.70 8.47 12.20
C ILE A 213 -4.98 7.73 12.62
N ASP A 214 -6.10 8.07 11.99
CA ASP A 214 -7.33 7.29 12.03
C ASP A 214 -7.25 6.23 10.91
N ASN A 215 -6.61 5.09 11.23
CA ASN A 215 -6.33 4.05 10.25
C ASN A 215 -7.57 3.18 9.96
N VAL A 216 -7.78 2.91 8.66
CA VAL A 216 -8.85 2.04 8.14
C VAL A 216 -8.30 0.95 7.18
N TRP A 217 -6.98 0.81 7.10
CA TRP A 217 -6.31 -0.12 6.21
C TRP A 217 -5.58 -1.19 7.01
N LEU A 218 -5.73 -2.45 6.61
CA LEU A 218 -5.03 -3.58 7.21
C LEU A 218 -4.51 -4.50 6.10
N ALA A 219 -3.21 -4.86 6.20
CA ALA A 219 -2.67 -6.04 5.54
C ALA A 219 -2.62 -7.19 6.55
N TYR A 220 -3.11 -8.36 6.16
CA TYR A 220 -3.06 -9.55 7.01
C TYR A 220 -1.65 -10.14 6.99
N PRO A 221 -0.96 -10.30 8.15
CA PRO A 221 0.30 -11.03 8.20
C PRO A 221 0.17 -12.39 7.53
N TYR A 222 1.11 -12.72 6.65
CA TYR A 222 1.12 -13.98 5.87
C TYR A 222 -0.10 -14.19 4.95
N GLY A 223 -0.94 -13.17 4.73
CA GLY A 223 -2.22 -13.33 4.06
C GLY A 223 -3.23 -14.17 4.83
N ASP A 224 -3.06 -14.28 6.15
CA ASP A 224 -3.73 -15.25 7.01
C ASP A 224 -4.90 -14.62 7.76
N TYR A 225 -6.13 -15.11 7.53
CA TYR A 225 -7.36 -14.64 8.15
C TYR A 225 -8.46 -15.71 8.16
N ASP A 226 -9.49 -15.51 8.97
CA ASP A 226 -10.73 -16.27 9.02
C ASP A 226 -11.95 -15.33 9.11
N ASP A 227 -13.14 -15.90 9.15
CA ASP A 227 -14.38 -15.11 9.22
C ASP A 227 -14.48 -14.27 10.50
N GLU A 228 -13.90 -14.73 11.61
CA GLU A 228 -13.86 -13.98 12.86
C GLU A 228 -12.91 -12.78 12.77
N VAL A 229 -11.75 -12.93 12.11
CA VAL A 229 -10.83 -11.84 11.80
C VAL A 229 -11.52 -10.78 10.94
N ILE A 230 -12.28 -11.21 9.92
CA ILE A 230 -13.07 -10.31 9.06
C ILE A 230 -14.10 -9.54 9.89
N ASP A 231 -14.81 -10.21 10.82
CA ASP A 231 -15.81 -9.56 11.67
C ASP A 231 -15.15 -8.55 12.64
N VAL A 232 -13.98 -8.89 13.19
CA VAL A 232 -13.19 -7.95 14.00
C VAL A 232 -12.82 -6.71 13.20
N CYS A 233 -12.30 -6.87 11.97
CA CYS A 233 -11.94 -5.74 11.10
C CYS A 233 -13.15 -4.85 10.80
N LYS A 234 -14.30 -5.44 10.46
CA LYS A 234 -15.54 -4.68 10.18
C LYS A 234 -16.03 -3.87 11.38
N LYS A 235 -15.81 -4.36 12.61
CA LYS A 235 -16.19 -3.66 13.84
C LYS A 235 -15.17 -2.63 14.30
N ALA A 236 -13.94 -2.80 13.88
CA ALA A 236 -12.86 -1.85 14.16
C ALA A 236 -12.91 -0.57 13.30
N GLY A 237 -13.64 -0.58 12.19
CA GLY A 237 -13.85 0.54 11.26
C GLY A 237 -13.14 0.27 9.93
#